data_f93a08b21e8de2832c70da12799d4cb6
#
_entry.id   f93a08b21e8de2832c70da12799d4cb6
#
_cell.length_a   1.000
_cell.length_b   1.000
_cell.length_c   1.000
_cell.angle_alpha   90.00
_cell.angle_beta   90.00
_cell.angle_gamma   90.00
#
_symmetry.space_group_name_H-M   'P 1'
#
loop_
_entity.id
_entity.type
_entity.pdbx_description
1 polymer ?
#
loop_
_entity_poly.entity_id
_entity_poly.type
_entity_poly.pdbx_seq_one_letter_code
_entity_poly.pdbx_strand_id
1 'polypeptide(L)'
;MAKWRDVKKGKIPQEKEKPKVSQTSLLQSAPLAPRLKAFLTDTFLITTPIFYGVIYFIMGGGEEFSQNRVGGWSLIFVLHATIILFFWVKKAQTPGLKAYSLKVIHATTQQKISLISALIRYSMTLFAVVSILLLFIPFFRKDKRTFQDILSNSSVIHE
;
A
#
# COMPACT_ATOMS: atom_id res chain seq x y z
N MET A 1 9.68 -46.32 7.76
CA MET A 1 9.16 -46.66 9.11
C MET A 1 10.21 -46.23 10.14
N ALA A 2 9.92 -45.23 10.96
CA ALA A 2 10.81 -44.82 12.05
C ALA A 2 10.83 -45.96 13.10
N LYS A 3 12.03 -46.46 13.38
CA LYS A 3 12.18 -47.58 14.36
C LYS A 3 11.81 -47.10 15.77
N TRP A 4 10.93 -47.82 16.44
CA TRP A 4 10.47 -47.58 17.84
C TRP A 4 11.56 -47.19 18.83
N ARG A 5 12.82 -47.58 18.58
CA ARG A 5 13.99 -47.26 19.38
C ARG A 5 14.41 -45.79 19.32
N ASP A 6 14.11 -45.10 18.25
CA ASP A 6 14.48 -43.69 18.05
C ASP A 6 13.50 -42.74 18.77
N VAL A 7 12.28 -43.19 18.98
CA VAL A 7 11.24 -42.48 19.76
C VAL A 7 11.63 -42.43 21.26
N LYS A 8 12.16 -43.52 21.80
CA LYS A 8 12.59 -43.59 23.20
C LYS A 8 13.87 -42.79 23.55
N LYS A 9 14.65 -42.40 22.56
CA LYS A 9 15.89 -41.63 22.72
C LYS A 9 15.75 -40.13 22.49
N GLY A 10 14.52 -39.62 22.28
CA GLY A 10 14.30 -38.20 22.04
C GLY A 10 15.00 -37.64 20.79
N LYS A 11 15.43 -38.53 19.86
CA LYS A 11 16.15 -38.16 18.63
C LYS A 11 15.25 -37.96 17.42
N ILE A 12 13.94 -37.84 17.60
CA ILE A 12 13.06 -37.37 16.54
C ILE A 12 13.34 -35.88 16.40
N PRO A 13 13.83 -35.38 15.26
CA PRO A 13 13.87 -33.95 15.02
C PRO A 13 12.46 -33.45 15.24
N GLN A 14 12.26 -32.62 16.23
CA GLN A 14 11.01 -31.86 16.33
C GLN A 14 10.90 -31.15 14.99
N GLU A 15 9.93 -31.57 14.19
CA GLU A 15 9.47 -30.81 13.05
C GLU A 15 9.30 -29.39 13.58
N LYS A 16 10.18 -28.50 13.14
CA LYS A 16 10.14 -27.10 13.56
C LYS A 16 8.72 -26.66 13.23
N GLU A 17 7.87 -26.61 14.23
CA GLU A 17 6.56 -26.00 14.11
C GLU A 17 6.80 -24.68 13.40
N LYS A 18 6.30 -24.59 12.17
CA LYS A 18 6.23 -23.29 11.48
C LYS A 18 5.63 -22.36 12.51
N PRO A 19 6.29 -21.24 12.83
CA PRO A 19 5.81 -20.37 13.88
C PRO A 19 4.33 -20.13 13.60
N LYS A 20 3.46 -20.54 14.51
CA LYS A 20 2.05 -20.18 14.47
C LYS A 20 2.06 -18.68 14.47
N VAL A 21 1.90 -18.09 13.27
CA VAL A 21 1.73 -16.64 13.11
C VAL A 21 0.51 -16.33 13.96
N SER A 22 0.75 -15.84 15.16
CA SER A 22 -0.33 -15.51 16.09
C SER A 22 -1.23 -14.53 15.34
N GLN A 23 -2.53 -14.78 15.33
CA GLN A 23 -3.51 -13.94 14.64
C GLN A 23 -3.37 -12.46 15.06
N THR A 24 -2.82 -12.21 16.22
CA THR A 24 -2.48 -10.88 16.73
C THR A 24 -1.36 -10.20 15.93
N SER A 25 -0.42 -10.94 15.33
CA SER A 25 0.63 -10.37 14.49
C SER A 25 0.12 -9.94 13.10
N LEU A 26 -0.98 -10.52 12.63
CA LEU A 26 -1.62 -10.16 11.37
C LEU A 26 -2.32 -8.78 11.42
N LEU A 27 -2.60 -8.27 12.61
CA LEU A 27 -3.22 -6.96 12.81
C LEU A 27 -2.20 -5.83 12.97
N GLN A 28 -0.92 -6.16 13.05
CA GLN A 28 0.11 -5.14 13.21
C GLN A 28 0.41 -4.49 11.87
N SER A 29 0.13 -3.19 11.79
CA SER A 29 0.46 -2.40 10.60
C SER A 29 1.94 -2.49 10.27
N ALA A 30 2.27 -2.67 9.00
CA ALA A 30 3.65 -2.71 8.54
C ALA A 30 4.43 -1.45 8.96
N PRO A 31 5.73 -1.55 9.22
CA PRO A 31 6.58 -0.40 9.55
C PRO A 31 6.47 0.72 8.50
N LEU A 32 6.74 1.95 8.89
CA LEU A 32 6.63 3.12 8.01
C LEU A 32 7.66 3.12 6.89
N ALA A 33 8.89 2.69 7.17
CA ALA A 33 9.97 2.71 6.20
C ALA A 33 9.66 1.92 4.91
N PRO A 34 9.22 0.65 4.95
CA PRO A 34 8.82 -0.06 3.73
C PRO A 34 7.60 0.56 3.04
N ARG A 35 6.66 1.18 3.78
CA ARG A 35 5.54 1.89 3.16
C ARG A 35 5.98 3.13 2.40
N LEU A 36 6.92 3.91 2.96
CA LEU A 36 7.49 5.07 2.29
C LEU A 36 8.26 4.66 1.04
N LYS A 37 9.06 3.60 1.13
CA LYS A 37 9.77 3.05 -0.05
C LYS A 37 8.78 2.61 -1.13
N ALA A 38 7.71 1.91 -0.77
CA ALA A 38 6.66 1.51 -1.70
C ALA A 38 6.00 2.72 -2.37
N PHE A 39 5.67 3.76 -1.59
CA PHE A 39 5.11 5.01 -2.10
C PHE A 39 6.06 5.70 -3.10
N LEU A 40 7.35 5.80 -2.79
CA LEU A 40 8.35 6.35 -3.71
C LEU A 40 8.46 5.52 -4.99
N THR A 41 8.46 4.19 -4.88
CA THR A 41 8.48 3.29 -6.04
C THR A 41 7.25 3.49 -6.91
N ASP A 42 6.05 3.61 -6.34
CA ASP A 42 4.83 3.89 -7.08
C ASP A 42 4.87 5.27 -7.76
N THR A 43 5.43 6.28 -7.09
CA THR A 43 5.61 7.61 -7.67
C THR A 43 6.46 7.54 -8.93
N PHE A 44 7.59 6.84 -8.89
CA PHE A 44 8.42 6.69 -10.09
C PHE A 44 7.78 5.80 -11.16
N LEU A 45 7.14 4.71 -10.77
CA LEU A 45 6.66 3.71 -11.72
C LEU A 45 5.29 4.06 -12.34
N ILE A 46 4.43 4.74 -11.60
CA ILE A 46 3.06 5.07 -12.03
C ILE A 46 2.94 6.56 -12.34
N THR A 47 3.33 7.42 -11.40
CA THR A 47 3.09 8.86 -11.52
C THR A 47 3.94 9.47 -12.62
N THR A 48 5.22 9.12 -12.73
CA THR A 48 6.12 9.68 -13.74
C THR A 48 5.66 9.39 -15.17
N PRO A 49 5.34 8.14 -15.57
CA PRO A 49 4.79 7.87 -16.90
C PRO A 49 3.47 8.60 -17.20
N ILE A 50 2.59 8.74 -16.19
CA ILE A 50 1.35 9.49 -16.36
C ILE A 50 1.65 10.97 -16.68
N PHE A 51 2.57 11.59 -15.94
CA PHE A 51 2.98 12.96 -16.18
C PHE A 51 3.49 13.17 -17.60
N TYR A 52 4.45 12.36 -18.01
CA TYR A 52 4.98 12.45 -19.37
C TYR A 52 3.92 12.18 -20.44
N GLY A 53 3.09 11.17 -20.22
CA GLY A 53 2.00 10.83 -21.13
C GLY A 53 0.99 11.97 -21.29
N VAL A 54 0.57 12.58 -20.19
CA VAL A 54 -0.40 13.68 -20.24
C VAL A 54 0.23 14.93 -20.87
N ILE A 55 1.40 15.33 -20.43
CA ILE A 55 2.02 16.60 -20.89
C ILE A 55 2.39 16.52 -22.36
N TYR A 56 3.05 15.44 -22.79
CA TYR A 56 3.63 15.39 -24.15
C TYR A 56 2.74 14.69 -25.17
N PHE A 57 1.99 13.63 -24.79
CA PHE A 57 1.17 12.90 -25.76
C PHE A 57 -0.28 13.39 -25.83
N ILE A 58 -0.85 13.88 -24.73
CA ILE A 58 -2.25 14.30 -24.73
C ILE A 58 -2.37 15.80 -24.93
N MET A 59 -1.52 16.59 -24.25
CA MET A 59 -1.60 18.05 -24.30
C MET A 59 -0.70 18.67 -25.40
N GLY A 60 0.28 17.91 -25.91
CA GLY A 60 1.16 18.41 -26.98
C GLY A 60 2.44 19.07 -26.51
N GLY A 61 2.61 19.28 -25.19
CA GLY A 61 3.85 19.83 -24.64
C GLY A 61 3.66 20.66 -23.37
N GLY A 62 4.76 21.19 -22.87
CA GLY A 62 4.76 21.99 -21.65
C GLY A 62 4.09 23.36 -21.79
N GLU A 63 4.10 23.92 -22.99
CA GLU A 63 3.44 25.20 -23.27
C GLU A 63 1.92 25.07 -23.22
N GLU A 64 1.36 24.13 -23.93
CA GLU A 64 -0.08 23.81 -23.95
C GLU A 64 -0.56 23.40 -22.54
N PHE A 65 0.27 22.64 -21.81
CA PHE A 65 0.00 22.32 -20.42
C PHE A 65 -0.06 23.58 -19.56
N SER A 66 0.84 24.54 -19.78
CA SER A 66 0.88 25.79 -19.01
C SER A 66 -0.34 26.69 -19.28
N GLN A 67 -0.89 26.67 -20.49
CA GLN A 67 -2.09 27.39 -20.87
C GLN A 67 -3.37 26.77 -20.30
N ASN A 68 -3.41 25.45 -20.18
CA ASN A 68 -4.55 24.71 -19.61
C ASN A 68 -4.16 23.87 -18.40
N ARG A 69 -3.60 24.49 -17.38
CA ARG A 69 -3.13 23.81 -16.15
C ARG A 69 -4.21 23.04 -15.44
N VAL A 70 -5.42 23.61 -15.34
CA VAL A 70 -6.53 22.94 -14.64
C VAL A 70 -6.92 21.65 -15.36
N GLY A 71 -7.05 21.67 -16.67
CA GLY A 71 -7.33 20.47 -17.46
C GLY A 71 -6.22 19.43 -17.34
N GLY A 72 -4.96 19.85 -17.46
CA GLY A 72 -3.81 18.97 -17.35
C GLY A 72 -3.70 18.28 -15.99
N TRP A 73 -3.78 19.03 -14.90
CA TRP A 73 -3.76 18.47 -13.56
C TRP A 73 -4.95 17.56 -13.28
N SER A 74 -6.16 17.96 -13.71
CA SER A 74 -7.35 17.12 -13.55
C SER A 74 -7.19 15.78 -14.25
N LEU A 75 -6.67 15.76 -15.46
CA LEU A 75 -6.41 14.55 -16.22
C LEU A 75 -5.36 13.64 -15.53
N ILE A 76 -4.26 14.24 -15.05
CA ILE A 76 -3.23 13.52 -14.29
C ILE A 76 -3.85 12.86 -13.06
N PHE A 77 -4.62 13.60 -12.25
CA PHE A 77 -5.24 13.06 -11.04
C PHE A 77 -6.27 11.98 -11.34
N VAL A 78 -7.08 12.12 -12.37
CA VAL A 78 -8.08 11.11 -12.76
C VAL A 78 -7.40 9.82 -13.22
N LEU A 79 -6.38 9.90 -14.05
CA LEU A 79 -5.64 8.72 -14.53
C LEU A 79 -4.91 8.04 -13.38
N HIS A 80 -4.23 8.82 -12.53
CA HIS A 80 -3.52 8.30 -11.37
C HIS A 80 -4.48 7.62 -10.38
N ALA A 81 -5.60 8.28 -10.04
CA ALA A 81 -6.62 7.71 -9.18
C ALA A 81 -7.16 6.39 -9.74
N THR A 82 -7.52 6.36 -11.03
CA THR A 82 -8.06 5.17 -11.70
C THR A 82 -7.11 3.99 -11.58
N ILE A 83 -5.83 4.20 -11.85
CA ILE A 83 -4.81 3.15 -11.79
C ILE A 83 -4.61 2.66 -10.35
N ILE A 84 -4.44 3.56 -9.39
CA ILE A 84 -4.22 3.19 -7.99
C ILE A 84 -5.44 2.46 -7.40
N LEU A 85 -6.65 2.98 -7.64
CA LEU A 85 -7.89 2.35 -7.18
C LEU A 85 -8.09 0.97 -7.79
N PHE A 86 -7.82 0.81 -9.08
CA PHE A 86 -7.86 -0.49 -9.75
C PHE A 86 -6.93 -1.50 -9.07
N PHE A 87 -5.70 -1.12 -8.77
CA PHE A 87 -4.73 -1.99 -8.10
C PHE A 87 -5.18 -2.35 -6.67
N TRP A 88 -5.66 -1.40 -5.89
CA TRP A 88 -6.10 -1.66 -4.52
C TRP A 88 -7.33 -2.56 -4.46
N VAL A 89 -8.35 -2.31 -5.29
CA VAL A 89 -9.59 -3.09 -5.29
C VAL A 89 -9.38 -4.49 -5.87
N LYS A 90 -8.65 -4.62 -6.97
CA LYS A 90 -8.45 -5.90 -7.65
C LYS A 90 -7.36 -6.76 -7.00
N LYS A 91 -6.22 -6.18 -6.68
CA LYS A 91 -5.02 -6.91 -6.22
C LYS A 91 -4.65 -6.66 -4.76
N ALA A 92 -5.29 -5.69 -4.09
CA ALA A 92 -4.91 -5.21 -2.76
C ALA A 92 -3.45 -4.72 -2.67
N GLN A 93 -2.79 -4.54 -3.80
CA GLN A 93 -1.38 -4.14 -3.90
C GLN A 93 -1.17 -3.27 -5.13
N THR A 94 -0.38 -2.21 -4.99
CA THR A 94 0.26 -1.51 -6.11
C THR A 94 1.59 -2.18 -6.46
N PRO A 95 2.21 -1.87 -7.61
CA PRO A 95 3.55 -2.36 -7.93
C PRO A 95 4.59 -2.07 -6.85
N GLY A 96 4.57 -0.85 -6.27
CA GLY A 96 5.46 -0.49 -5.15
C GLY A 96 5.18 -1.28 -3.89
N LEU A 97 3.92 -1.45 -3.50
CA LEU A 97 3.56 -2.29 -2.35
C LEU A 97 4.02 -3.74 -2.55
N LYS A 98 3.84 -4.27 -3.76
CA LYS A 98 4.27 -5.63 -4.09
C LYS A 98 5.78 -5.80 -3.98
N ALA A 99 6.56 -4.82 -4.41
CA ALA A 99 8.03 -4.85 -4.32
C ALA A 99 8.56 -4.98 -2.87
N TYR A 100 7.77 -4.55 -1.89
CA TYR A 100 8.12 -4.63 -0.46
C TYR A 100 7.25 -5.63 0.31
N SER A 101 6.58 -6.57 -0.39
CA SER A 101 5.71 -7.58 0.23
C SER A 101 4.66 -6.98 1.16
N LEU A 102 3.99 -5.91 0.70
CA LEU A 102 2.96 -5.20 1.44
C LEU A 102 1.60 -5.36 0.76
N LYS A 103 0.55 -5.48 1.57
CA LYS A 103 -0.86 -5.52 1.12
C LYS A 103 -1.72 -4.51 1.86
N VAL A 104 -2.70 -3.96 1.15
CA VAL A 104 -3.76 -3.12 1.74
C VAL A 104 -4.99 -3.99 1.96
N ILE A 105 -5.40 -4.13 3.22
CA ILE A 105 -6.58 -4.91 3.61
C ILE A 105 -7.52 -4.06 4.46
N HIS A 106 -8.77 -4.50 4.53
CA HIS A 106 -9.74 -3.94 5.47
C HIS A 106 -9.35 -4.33 6.90
N ALA A 107 -9.30 -3.35 7.80
CA ALA A 107 -8.76 -3.54 9.15
C ALA A 107 -9.55 -4.56 10.00
N THR A 108 -10.85 -4.67 9.78
CA THR A 108 -11.74 -5.56 10.55
C THR A 108 -11.92 -6.93 9.89
N THR A 109 -12.22 -6.94 8.57
CA THR A 109 -12.55 -8.19 7.86
C THR A 109 -11.34 -8.89 7.27
N GLN A 110 -10.16 -8.24 7.24
CA GLN A 110 -8.92 -8.73 6.63
C GLN A 110 -9.05 -9.09 5.14
N GLN A 111 -10.14 -8.69 4.50
CA GLN A 111 -10.40 -8.88 3.09
C GLN A 111 -9.89 -7.70 2.26
N LYS A 112 -10.00 -7.80 0.94
CA LYS A 112 -9.71 -6.68 0.04
C LYS A 112 -10.60 -5.49 0.38
N ILE A 113 -10.05 -4.29 0.26
CA ILE A 113 -10.82 -3.07 0.53
C ILE A 113 -11.89 -2.85 -0.53
N SER A 114 -13.01 -2.29 -0.12
CA SER A 114 -14.08 -1.85 -1.04
C SER A 114 -13.65 -0.64 -1.84
N LEU A 115 -14.33 -0.37 -2.95
CA LEU A 115 -14.08 0.83 -3.76
C LEU A 115 -14.25 2.12 -2.94
N ILE A 116 -15.24 2.18 -2.06
CA ILE A 116 -15.50 3.34 -1.20
C ILE A 116 -14.33 3.55 -0.23
N SER A 117 -13.87 2.49 0.45
CA SER A 117 -12.71 2.57 1.32
C SER A 117 -11.44 2.97 0.57
N ALA A 118 -11.27 2.49 -0.67
CA ALA A 118 -10.15 2.85 -1.53
C ALA A 118 -10.19 4.33 -1.93
N LEU A 119 -11.37 4.87 -2.26
CA LEU A 119 -11.57 6.30 -2.57
C LEU A 119 -11.25 7.19 -1.37
N ILE A 120 -11.79 6.85 -0.20
CA ILE A 120 -11.49 7.58 1.05
C ILE A 120 -9.99 7.55 1.31
N ARG A 121 -9.37 6.38 1.21
CA ARG A 121 -7.92 6.20 1.39
C ARG A 121 -7.13 7.07 0.42
N TYR A 122 -7.48 7.07 -0.86
CA TYR A 122 -6.81 7.86 -1.89
C TYR A 122 -6.91 9.37 -1.60
N SER A 123 -8.13 9.87 -1.33
CA SER A 123 -8.36 11.27 -0.98
C SER A 123 -7.57 11.69 0.27
N MET A 124 -7.55 10.84 1.30
CA MET A 124 -6.78 11.13 2.53
C MET A 124 -5.27 11.04 2.30
N THR A 125 -4.81 10.20 1.38
CA THR A 125 -3.40 10.15 0.98
C THR A 125 -2.98 11.44 0.30
N LEU A 126 -3.78 11.94 -0.65
CA LEU A 126 -3.52 13.23 -1.29
C LEU A 126 -3.49 14.37 -0.27
N PHE A 127 -4.47 14.40 0.64
CA PHE A 127 -4.53 15.40 1.70
C PHE A 127 -3.29 15.32 2.63
N ALA A 128 -2.87 14.11 2.99
CA ALA A 128 -1.67 13.89 3.82
C ALA A 128 -0.39 14.38 3.12
N VAL A 129 -0.26 14.13 1.80
CA VAL A 129 0.89 14.57 1.01
C VAL A 129 0.94 16.12 0.96
N VAL A 130 -0.20 16.76 0.72
CA VAL A 130 -0.27 18.23 0.68
C VAL A 130 0.00 18.85 2.05
N SER A 131 -0.51 18.22 3.12
CA SER A 131 -0.38 18.73 4.49
C SER A 131 0.97 18.48 5.14
N ILE A 132 1.89 17.76 4.54
CA ILE A 132 3.20 17.34 5.09
C ILE A 132 3.15 16.91 6.57
N LEU A 133 2.51 17.72 7.43
CA LEU A 133 2.28 17.46 8.86
C LEU A 133 1.60 16.10 9.11
N LEU A 134 0.61 15.71 8.28
CA LEU A 134 -0.10 14.45 8.43
C LEU A 134 0.76 13.23 8.11
N LEU A 135 1.84 13.41 7.36
CA LEU A 135 2.83 12.35 7.09
C LEU A 135 3.60 11.97 8.37
N PHE A 136 3.71 12.88 9.33
CA PHE A 136 4.42 12.62 10.59
C PHE A 136 3.56 11.98 11.68
N ILE A 137 2.23 11.98 11.56
CA ILE A 137 1.31 11.39 12.56
C ILE A 137 1.71 9.96 12.97
N PRO A 138 2.08 9.04 12.04
CA PRO A 138 2.43 7.68 12.42
C PRO A 138 3.68 7.57 13.29
N PHE A 139 4.56 8.58 13.30
CA PHE A 139 5.76 8.58 14.16
C PHE A 139 5.41 8.82 15.62
N PHE A 140 4.30 9.50 15.91
CA PHE A 140 3.84 9.80 17.26
C PHE A 140 2.86 8.75 17.80
N ARG A 141 2.39 7.80 16.96
CA ARG A 141 1.42 6.78 17.36
C ARG A 141 2.06 5.42 17.59
N LYS A 142 1.67 4.77 18.68
CA LYS A 142 2.15 3.41 19.05
C LYS A 142 1.70 2.34 18.05
N ASP A 143 0.53 2.48 17.46
CA ASP A 143 -0.05 1.54 16.48
C ASP A 143 0.47 1.71 15.04
N LYS A 144 1.31 2.71 14.80
CA LYS A 144 1.93 3.02 13.49
C LYS A 144 0.92 3.13 12.33
N ARG A 145 -0.36 3.30 12.61
CA ARG A 145 -1.41 3.53 11.62
C ARG A 145 -1.34 4.96 11.11
N THR A 146 -1.39 5.12 9.80
CA THR A 146 -1.46 6.43 9.16
C THR A 146 -2.87 7.00 9.24
N PHE A 147 -3.01 8.30 9.02
CA PHE A 147 -4.30 8.99 9.05
C PHE A 147 -5.29 8.38 8.02
N GLN A 148 -4.81 8.11 6.81
CA GLN A 148 -5.62 7.45 5.79
C GLN A 148 -6.05 6.02 6.17
N ASP A 149 -5.21 5.29 6.92
CA ASP A 149 -5.54 3.94 7.38
C ASP A 149 -6.73 3.96 8.35
N ILE A 150 -6.79 4.98 9.21
CA ILE A 150 -7.84 5.13 10.23
C ILE A 150 -9.17 5.47 9.56
N LEU A 151 -9.20 6.49 8.72
CA LEU A 151 -10.43 6.98 8.09
C LEU A 151 -11.00 6.02 7.06
N SER A 152 -10.17 5.29 6.34
CA SER A 152 -10.62 4.29 5.37
C SER A 152 -10.88 2.90 5.96
N ASN A 153 -10.74 2.77 7.29
CA ASN A 153 -10.80 1.49 8.01
C ASN A 153 -9.99 0.39 7.32
N SER A 154 -8.79 0.74 6.89
CA SER A 154 -7.85 -0.16 6.22
C SER A 154 -6.54 -0.29 7.00
N SER A 155 -5.73 -1.25 6.64
CA SER A 155 -4.38 -1.43 7.19
C SER A 155 -3.44 -1.94 6.12
N VAL A 156 -2.19 -1.50 6.19
CA VAL A 156 -1.11 -2.06 5.36
C VAL A 156 -0.39 -3.10 6.19
N ILE A 157 -0.35 -4.32 5.72
CA ILE A 157 0.32 -5.44 6.39
C ILE A 157 1.40 -6.04 5.50
N HIS A 158 2.30 -6.80 6.10
CA HIS A 158 3.20 -7.67 5.33
C HIS A 158 2.42 -8.88 4.79
N GLU A 159 2.79 -9.27 3.55
CA GLU A 159 2.26 -10.47 2.89
C GLU A 159 2.90 -11.74 3.46
#